data_06f08c8ea2ba459823a61f051e682acb
#
_entry.id   06f08c8ea2ba459823a61f051e682acb
#
_cell.length_a   1.000
_cell.length_b   1.000
_cell.length_c   1.000
_cell.angle_alpha   90.00
_cell.angle_beta   90.00
_cell.angle_gamma   90.00
#
_symmetry.space_group_name_H-M   'P 1'
#
loop_
_entity.id
_entity.type
_entity.pdbx_description
1 polymer ?
#
loop_
_entity_poly.entity_id
_entity_poly.type
_entity_poly.pdbx_seq_one_letter_code
_entity_poly.pdbx_strand_id
1 'polypeptide(L)'
;GTGKSTHTALWLKNCPDDAVMLNDDKPIFRYFENDGWYIYGTPWAGTTGLNTNLKVPLKALVFLERSKTNSIRRLASAEVISRFFEAVISPMSDEITDKILELLGLLIEKSNVCLLKCNMENEAMETVKKFLYE
;
A
#
# COMPACT_ATOMS: atom_id res chain seq x y z
N GLY A 1 -6.61 1.72 13.09
CA GLY A 1 -7.86 1.27 13.00
C GLY A 1 -8.28 0.26 11.95
N THR A 2 -7.61 0.15 10.79
CA THR A 2 -8.03 -0.78 9.72
C THR A 2 -7.31 -2.12 9.77
N GLY A 3 -6.35 -2.30 10.69
CA GLY A 3 -5.62 -3.56 10.81
C GLY A 3 -4.37 -3.66 9.96
N LYS A 4 -3.83 -2.55 9.47
CA LYS A 4 -2.62 -2.54 8.65
C LYS A 4 -1.44 -3.20 9.34
N SER A 5 -1.14 -2.80 10.56
CA SER A 5 -0.02 -3.37 11.33
C SER A 5 -0.23 -4.85 11.63
N THR A 6 -1.46 -5.25 11.92
CA THR A 6 -1.79 -6.66 12.15
C THR A 6 -1.58 -7.47 10.87
N HIS A 7 -2.06 -6.97 9.74
CA HIS A 7 -1.91 -7.67 8.47
C HIS A 7 -0.43 -7.83 8.07
N THR A 8 0.35 -6.75 8.19
CA THR A 8 1.78 -6.82 7.86
C THR A 8 2.55 -7.76 8.79
N ALA A 9 2.15 -7.84 10.06
CA ALA A 9 2.73 -8.79 11.00
C ALA A 9 2.51 -10.25 10.58
N LEU A 10 1.38 -10.55 9.91
CA LEU A 10 1.13 -11.89 9.37
C LEU A 10 2.16 -12.29 8.33
N TRP A 11 2.55 -11.36 7.46
CA TRP A 11 3.59 -11.61 6.47
C TRP A 11 4.95 -11.89 7.11
N LEU A 12 5.34 -11.09 8.09
CA LEU A 12 6.61 -11.28 8.79
C LEU A 12 6.64 -12.60 9.56
N LYS A 13 5.52 -12.98 10.15
CA LYS A 13 5.39 -14.24 10.91
C LYS A 13 5.43 -15.47 10.01
N ASN A 14 4.71 -15.44 8.90
CA ASN A 14 4.53 -16.60 8.03
C ASN A 14 5.56 -16.71 6.92
N CYS A 15 6.26 -15.61 6.59
CA CYS A 15 7.29 -15.57 5.56
C CYS A 15 8.57 -14.91 6.11
N PRO A 16 9.16 -15.44 7.20
CA PRO A 16 10.27 -14.75 7.87
C PRO A 16 11.53 -14.59 7.01
N ASP A 17 11.72 -15.46 6.03
CA ASP A 17 12.88 -15.40 5.14
C ASP A 17 12.64 -14.53 3.90
N ASP A 18 11.38 -14.24 3.57
CA ASP A 18 11.00 -13.56 2.34
C ASP A 18 10.37 -12.19 2.55
N ALA A 19 9.87 -11.91 3.75
CA ALA A 19 9.20 -10.66 4.06
C ALA A 19 10.09 -9.75 4.92
N VAL A 20 10.20 -8.49 4.52
CA VAL A 20 10.96 -7.46 5.22
C VAL A 20 10.08 -6.24 5.39
N MET A 21 10.06 -5.68 6.59
CA MET A 21 9.37 -4.41 6.84
C MET A 21 10.22 -3.25 6.34
N LEU A 22 9.77 -2.63 5.26
CA LEU A 22 10.46 -1.47 4.69
C LEU A 22 10.23 -0.21 5.56
N ASN A 23 8.99 0.05 5.92
CA ASN A 23 8.59 1.09 6.85
C ASN A 23 7.14 0.84 7.28
N ASP A 24 6.84 1.02 8.57
CA ASP A 24 5.51 0.72 9.12
C ASP A 24 4.57 1.93 9.18
N ASP A 25 5.01 3.10 8.75
CA ASP A 25 4.20 4.32 8.87
C ASP A 25 4.32 5.25 7.66
N LYS A 26 5.52 5.70 7.33
CA LYS A 26 5.73 6.77 6.34
C LYS A 26 6.75 6.41 5.27
N PRO A 27 6.47 5.42 4.42
CA PRO A 27 7.33 5.14 3.28
C PRO A 27 7.22 6.27 2.24
N ILE A 28 8.23 6.41 1.42
CA ILE A 28 8.23 7.37 0.32
C ILE A 28 8.06 6.62 -1.00
N PHE A 29 7.13 7.09 -1.82
CA PHE A 29 6.91 6.57 -3.17
C PHE A 29 7.54 7.53 -4.17
N ARG A 30 8.24 6.97 -5.15
CA ARG A 30 8.82 7.76 -6.23
C ARG A 30 8.64 7.08 -7.57
N TYR A 31 8.26 7.88 -8.58
CA TYR A 31 8.11 7.42 -9.94
C TYR A 31 9.36 7.75 -10.76
N PHE A 32 9.90 6.73 -11.44
CA PHE A 32 10.99 6.88 -12.39
C PHE A 32 10.47 6.60 -13.79
N GLU A 33 10.68 7.50 -14.69
CA GLU A 33 10.10 7.47 -16.04
C GLU A 33 10.33 6.16 -16.78
N ASN A 34 11.53 5.58 -16.64
CA ASN A 34 11.91 4.34 -17.33
C ASN A 34 11.73 3.08 -16.51
N ASP A 35 11.59 3.20 -15.19
CA ASP A 35 11.61 2.05 -14.27
C ASP A 35 10.30 1.86 -13.50
N GLY A 36 9.40 2.84 -13.50
CA GLY A 36 8.14 2.79 -12.78
C GLY A 36 8.23 3.26 -11.35
N TRP A 37 7.31 2.77 -10.51
CA TRP A 37 7.21 3.19 -9.11
C TRP A 37 8.12 2.39 -8.19
N TYR A 38 8.73 3.10 -7.24
CA TYR A 38 9.54 2.53 -6.18
C TYR A 38 9.08 3.01 -4.82
N ILE A 39 9.28 2.16 -3.81
CA ILE A 39 9.05 2.50 -2.41
C ILE A 39 10.39 2.55 -1.69
N TYR A 40 10.56 3.58 -0.87
CA TYR A 40 11.77 3.76 -0.06
C TYR A 40 11.42 3.59 1.41
N GLY A 41 12.29 2.91 2.14
CA GLY A 41 12.32 3.00 3.58
C GLY A 41 12.76 4.40 4.01
N THR A 42 12.22 4.89 5.11
CA THR A 42 12.57 6.19 5.68
C THR A 42 12.98 6.02 7.12
N PRO A 43 13.70 7.01 7.71
CA PRO A 43 14.06 6.93 9.13
C PRO A 43 12.86 7.11 10.06
N TRP A 44 11.71 7.55 9.53
CA TRP A 44 10.49 7.73 10.33
C TRP A 44 9.73 6.42 10.43
N ALA A 45 9.70 5.86 11.62
CA ALA A 45 8.95 4.64 11.91
C ALA A 45 7.70 4.95 12.71
N GLY A 46 6.72 4.05 12.65
CA GLY A 46 5.53 4.13 13.48
C GLY A 46 5.76 3.57 14.87
N THR A 47 4.70 3.06 15.50
CA THR A 47 4.75 2.54 16.87
C THR A 47 5.65 1.33 17.04
N THR A 48 5.88 0.56 15.99
CA THR A 48 6.75 -0.63 16.03
C THR A 48 8.22 -0.28 15.94
N GLY A 49 8.57 0.91 15.43
CA GLY A 49 9.94 1.30 15.16
C GLY A 49 10.61 0.55 14.01
N LEU A 50 9.85 -0.26 13.28
CA LEU A 50 10.39 -1.07 12.19
C LEU A 50 10.56 -0.26 10.92
N ASN A 51 11.78 -0.23 10.41
CA ASN A 51 12.09 0.35 9.10
C ASN A 51 13.35 -0.30 8.52
N THR A 52 13.53 -0.13 7.21
CA THR A 52 14.70 -0.63 6.50
C THR A 52 15.10 0.39 5.45
N ASN A 53 16.37 0.70 5.37
CA ASN A 53 16.90 1.69 4.42
C ASN A 53 17.13 1.03 3.04
N LEU A 54 16.03 0.68 2.38
CA LEU A 54 16.04 0.03 1.08
C LEU A 54 15.12 0.74 0.08
N LYS A 55 15.37 0.51 -1.19
CA LYS A 55 14.51 0.91 -2.29
C LYS A 55 14.04 -0.36 -3.00
N VAL A 56 12.73 -0.52 -3.20
CA VAL A 56 12.17 -1.68 -3.88
C VAL A 56 11.11 -1.25 -4.90
N PRO A 57 10.96 -1.99 -6.02
CA PRO A 57 9.87 -1.72 -6.95
C PRO A 57 8.51 -1.91 -6.29
N LEU A 58 7.55 -1.05 -6.61
CA LEU A 58 6.18 -1.17 -6.13
C LEU A 58 5.44 -2.21 -6.97
N LYS A 59 5.00 -3.29 -6.35
CA LYS A 59 4.18 -4.30 -7.02
C LYS A 59 2.69 -3.99 -6.92
N ALA A 60 2.25 -3.60 -5.74
CA ALA A 60 0.85 -3.29 -5.50
C ALA A 60 0.67 -2.36 -4.31
N LEU A 61 -0.38 -1.57 -4.36
CA LEU A 61 -0.87 -0.80 -3.23
C LEU A 61 -2.20 -1.42 -2.80
N VAL A 62 -2.31 -1.81 -1.55
CA VAL A 62 -3.49 -2.53 -1.07
C VAL A 62 -4.15 -1.73 0.05
N PHE A 63 -5.37 -1.25 -0.21
CA PHE A 63 -6.22 -0.67 0.83
C PHE A 63 -6.89 -1.80 1.61
N LEU A 64 -7.02 -1.62 2.93
CA LEU A 64 -7.62 -2.63 3.81
C LEU A 64 -8.95 -2.17 4.35
N GLU A 65 -9.91 -3.08 4.39
CA GLU A 65 -11.18 -2.92 5.11
C GLU A 65 -11.41 -4.17 5.94
N ARG A 66 -11.93 -3.98 7.16
CA ARG A 66 -12.29 -5.11 8.03
C ARG A 66 -13.52 -5.83 7.49
N SER A 67 -13.48 -7.15 7.51
CA SER A 67 -14.58 -8.01 7.09
C SER A 67 -14.47 -9.35 7.80
N LYS A 68 -15.57 -10.07 7.85
CA LYS A 68 -15.57 -11.45 8.40
C LYS A 68 -14.99 -12.44 7.41
N THR A 69 -15.03 -12.11 6.12
CA THR A 69 -14.52 -12.94 5.04
C THR A 69 -13.38 -12.22 4.32
N ASN A 70 -12.56 -12.96 3.61
CA ASN A 70 -11.41 -12.43 2.90
C ASN A 70 -11.70 -12.36 1.40
N SER A 71 -11.51 -11.19 0.82
CA SER A 71 -11.62 -10.99 -0.63
C SER A 71 -10.72 -9.84 -1.08
N ILE A 72 -10.18 -9.95 -2.29
CA ILE A 72 -9.36 -8.90 -2.87
C ILE A 72 -9.81 -8.62 -4.30
N ARG A 73 -9.83 -7.34 -4.68
CA ARG A 73 -10.15 -6.92 -6.04
C ARG A 73 -9.34 -5.69 -6.43
N ARG A 74 -9.15 -5.49 -7.71
CA ARG A 74 -8.58 -4.25 -8.22
C ARG A 74 -9.59 -3.13 -8.09
N LEU A 75 -9.10 -1.94 -7.77
CA LEU A 75 -9.93 -0.74 -7.68
C LEU A 75 -10.01 -0.05 -9.05
N ALA A 76 -11.18 0.48 -9.37
CA ALA A 76 -11.36 1.37 -10.52
C ALA A 76 -10.70 2.72 -10.21
N SER A 77 -10.32 3.46 -11.26
CA SER A 77 -9.63 4.76 -11.13
C SER A 77 -10.35 5.73 -10.21
N ALA A 78 -11.67 5.86 -10.36
CA ALA A 78 -12.46 6.76 -9.53
C ALA A 78 -12.42 6.37 -8.06
N GLU A 79 -12.41 5.07 -7.75
CA GLU A 79 -12.31 4.58 -6.37
C GLU A 79 -10.96 4.89 -5.75
N VAL A 80 -9.87 4.76 -6.52
CA VAL A 80 -8.51 5.09 -6.05
C VAL A 80 -8.42 6.56 -5.70
N ILE A 81 -8.88 7.42 -6.58
CA ILE A 81 -8.86 8.88 -6.40
C ILE A 81 -9.67 9.28 -5.17
N SER A 82 -10.89 8.73 -5.04
CA SER A 82 -11.77 9.02 -3.91
C SER A 82 -11.12 8.61 -2.58
N ARG A 83 -10.58 7.40 -2.50
CA ARG A 83 -9.95 6.90 -1.28
C ARG A 83 -8.70 7.70 -0.90
N PHE A 84 -7.93 8.13 -1.89
CA PHE A 84 -6.74 8.95 -1.64
C PHE A 84 -7.13 10.30 -1.04
N PHE A 85 -8.11 10.99 -1.63
CA PHE A 85 -8.53 12.30 -1.13
C PHE A 85 -9.25 12.22 0.22
N GLU A 86 -9.92 11.12 0.53
CA GLU A 86 -10.47 10.89 1.87
C GLU A 86 -9.38 10.81 2.94
N ALA A 87 -8.20 10.34 2.59
CA ALA A 87 -7.07 10.22 3.51
C ALA A 87 -6.32 11.53 3.71
N VAL A 88 -6.50 12.52 2.84
CA VAL A 88 -5.85 13.82 2.93
C VAL A 88 -6.72 14.74 3.77
N ILE A 89 -6.15 15.24 4.88
CA ILE A 89 -6.90 16.02 5.88
C ILE A 89 -6.78 17.52 5.62
N SER A 90 -5.69 17.98 5.02
CA SER A 90 -5.39 19.40 4.84
C SER A 90 -5.89 19.95 3.52
N PRO A 91 -6.43 21.19 3.49
CA PRO A 91 -6.71 21.86 2.21
C PRO A 91 -5.43 22.02 1.41
N MET A 92 -5.54 21.84 0.10
CA MET A 92 -4.42 21.97 -0.81
C MET A 92 -4.71 23.05 -1.86
N SER A 93 -3.65 23.71 -2.36
CA SER A 93 -3.78 24.62 -3.49
C SER A 93 -4.15 23.84 -4.75
N ASP A 94 -4.72 24.53 -5.74
CA ASP A 94 -5.06 23.92 -7.04
C ASP A 94 -3.82 23.31 -7.72
N GLU A 95 -2.69 23.97 -7.61
CA GLU A 95 -1.42 23.51 -8.18
C GLU A 95 -0.98 22.17 -7.57
N ILE A 96 -1.06 22.05 -6.24
CA ILE A 96 -0.73 20.80 -5.54
C ILE A 96 -1.73 19.72 -5.90
N THR A 97 -3.01 20.04 -5.96
CA THR A 97 -4.07 19.09 -6.32
C THR A 97 -3.84 18.54 -7.72
N ASP A 98 -3.51 19.39 -8.69
CA ASP A 98 -3.22 18.97 -10.07
C ASP A 98 -2.02 18.04 -10.14
N LYS A 99 -0.97 18.34 -9.37
CA LYS A 99 0.23 17.49 -9.29
C LYS A 99 -0.09 16.12 -8.70
N ILE A 100 -0.89 16.08 -7.65
CA ILE A 100 -1.31 14.82 -7.02
C ILE A 100 -2.16 13.99 -7.99
N LEU A 101 -3.09 14.61 -8.71
CA LEU A 101 -3.90 13.90 -9.71
C LEU A 101 -3.04 13.31 -10.82
N GLU A 102 -2.01 14.03 -11.27
CA GLU A 102 -1.05 13.52 -12.25
C GLU A 102 -0.32 12.29 -11.73
N LEU A 103 0.18 12.35 -10.49
CA LEU A 103 0.88 11.23 -9.86
C LEU A 103 -0.05 10.04 -9.61
N LEU A 104 -1.30 10.27 -9.21
CA LEU A 104 -2.29 9.21 -9.03
C LEU A 104 -2.61 8.53 -10.36
N GLY A 105 -2.70 9.30 -11.45
CA GLY A 105 -2.87 8.75 -12.79
C GLY A 105 -1.76 7.79 -13.17
N LEU A 106 -0.51 8.15 -12.88
CA LEU A 106 0.65 7.28 -13.10
C LEU A 106 0.62 6.04 -12.21
N LEU A 107 0.19 6.19 -10.97
CA LEU A 107 0.07 5.07 -10.04
C LEU A 107 -0.97 4.05 -10.52
N ILE A 108 -2.12 4.52 -10.96
CA ILE A 108 -3.20 3.68 -11.47
C ILE A 108 -2.75 2.95 -12.75
N GLU A 109 -2.07 3.66 -13.64
CA GLU A 109 -1.62 3.11 -14.92
C GLU A 109 -0.49 2.09 -14.77
N LYS A 110 0.47 2.37 -13.88
CA LYS A 110 1.73 1.62 -13.80
C LYS A 110 1.83 0.66 -12.61
N SER A 111 0.80 0.60 -11.77
CA SER A 111 0.79 -0.27 -10.58
C SER A 111 -0.57 -0.91 -10.39
N ASN A 112 -0.61 -1.93 -9.54
CA ASN A 112 -1.86 -2.55 -9.11
C ASN A 112 -2.36 -1.85 -7.85
N VAL A 113 -3.56 -1.30 -7.89
CA VAL A 113 -4.21 -0.74 -6.71
C VAL A 113 -5.42 -1.57 -6.39
N CYS A 114 -5.46 -2.14 -5.19
CA CYS A 114 -6.43 -3.15 -4.80
C CYS A 114 -7.13 -2.79 -3.50
N LEU A 115 -8.29 -3.40 -3.29
CA LEU A 115 -8.98 -3.39 -2.01
C LEU A 115 -9.03 -4.80 -1.45
N LEU A 116 -8.48 -4.98 -0.27
CA LEU A 116 -8.57 -6.22 0.50
C LEU A 116 -9.58 -6.03 1.62
N LYS A 117 -10.67 -6.79 1.56
CA LYS A 117 -11.58 -6.94 2.68
C LYS A 117 -11.12 -8.17 3.44
N CYS A 118 -10.80 -8.03 4.72
CA CYS A 118 -10.14 -9.13 5.43
C CYS A 118 -10.44 -9.18 6.93
N ASN A 119 -10.28 -10.40 7.46
CA ASN A 119 -10.21 -10.63 8.89
C ASN A 119 -8.74 -10.49 9.35
N MET A 120 -8.44 -10.86 10.59
CA MET A 120 -7.10 -10.73 11.18
C MET A 120 -6.32 -12.06 11.19
N GLU A 121 -6.74 -13.02 10.37
CA GLU A 121 -6.17 -14.36 10.35
C GLU A 121 -5.27 -14.59 9.12
N ASN A 122 -4.57 -15.73 9.12
CA ASN A 122 -3.61 -16.05 8.06
C ASN A 122 -4.23 -16.11 6.66
N GLU A 123 -5.50 -16.46 6.55
CA GLU A 123 -6.21 -16.50 5.28
C GLU A 123 -6.22 -15.14 4.57
N ALA A 124 -6.18 -14.04 5.34
CA ALA A 124 -6.08 -12.69 4.77
C ALA A 124 -4.79 -12.53 3.96
N MET A 125 -3.66 -12.97 4.53
CA MET A 125 -2.37 -12.93 3.85
C MET A 125 -2.37 -13.86 2.62
N GLU A 126 -2.90 -15.07 2.77
CA GLU A 126 -2.96 -16.03 1.66
C GLU A 126 -3.80 -15.49 0.50
N THR A 127 -4.88 -14.78 0.79
CA THR A 127 -5.73 -14.14 -0.21
C THR A 127 -4.92 -13.15 -1.07
N VAL A 128 -4.13 -12.30 -0.44
CA VAL A 128 -3.26 -11.34 -1.14
C VAL A 128 -2.18 -12.05 -1.95
N LYS A 129 -1.52 -13.00 -1.31
CA LYS A 129 -0.42 -13.75 -1.93
C LYS A 129 -0.89 -14.46 -3.20
N LYS A 130 -2.02 -15.14 -3.14
CA LYS A 130 -2.61 -15.82 -4.27
C LYS A 130 -2.96 -14.85 -5.40
N PHE A 131 -3.56 -13.72 -5.07
CA PHE A 131 -3.97 -12.72 -6.06
C PHE A 131 -2.76 -12.09 -6.77
N LEU A 132 -1.69 -11.78 -6.04
CA LEU A 132 -0.54 -11.05 -6.59
C LEU A 132 0.50 -11.95 -7.26
N TYR A 133 0.64 -13.20 -6.83
CA TYR A 133 1.74 -14.08 -7.26
C TYR A 133 1.27 -15.35 -7.95
N GLU A 134 0.00 -15.56 -8.04
CA GLU A 134 -0.61 -16.67 -8.77
C GLU A 134 -1.66 -16.13 -9.76
#